data_351f2e575a8d295d110acc70d9551837
#
_entry.id   351f2e575a8d295d110acc70d9551837
#
_cell.length_a   1.000
_cell.length_b   1.000
_cell.length_c   1.000
_cell.angle_alpha   90.00
_cell.angle_beta   90.00
_cell.angle_gamma   90.00
#
_symmetry.space_group_name_H-M   'P 1'
#
loop_
_entity.id
_entity.type
_entity.pdbx_description
1 polymer ?
#
loop_
_entity_poly.entity_id
_entity_poly.type
_entity_poly.pdbx_seq_one_letter_code
_entity_poly.pdbx_strand_id
1 'polypeptide(L)'
;MLFSFSATPDFDFITYFARHIQETVQNGLLVIPDHLGQGYIRKLAFGPDFKMTIHSYRLNEDLILKRNTSGQGNDLITVFFYSNEQALEIAYNDAPQVLFSQRDESAIQVTSNDLSSTIHFPAQQHIHYVVVAIKPPRLTELLAVSEPNSVLQTITGSGNSFLFFESMTAQTKLLLKNVAALDMTNSLSHFYMQIKVQELLYLVFHKLSLRESAAHQAINSADAERLLHIRSEIISDLSVPPVIRELAQVAAMSETKLKQLFKQTFGATIYNYYQQARMEEAAFLLKQGRLSVGEVGYELGFSNLSHFSRVFEKHYGLNPKRYSYS
;
A
#
# COMPACT_ATOMS: atom_id res chain seq x y z
N MET A 1 15.11 -6.67 15.59
CA MET A 1 14.04 -7.61 16.07
C MET A 1 13.40 -8.33 14.89
N LEU A 2 13.22 -9.67 14.95
CA LEU A 2 12.51 -10.45 13.91
C LEU A 2 11.21 -11.01 14.49
N PHE A 3 10.08 -10.73 13.85
CA PHE A 3 8.78 -11.33 14.19
C PHE A 3 8.21 -12.07 12.98
N SER A 4 8.08 -13.40 13.11
CA SER A 4 7.59 -14.30 12.05
C SER A 4 6.22 -14.87 12.41
N PHE A 5 5.28 -14.85 11.46
CA PHE A 5 3.92 -15.32 11.67
C PHE A 5 3.28 -15.85 10.38
N SER A 6 2.20 -16.63 10.54
CA SER A 6 1.33 -17.04 9.43
C SER A 6 -0.04 -16.38 9.60
N ALA A 7 -0.51 -15.67 8.59
CA ALA A 7 -1.78 -14.93 8.62
C ALA A 7 -2.96 -15.88 8.38
N THR A 8 -3.23 -16.78 9.33
CA THR A 8 -4.44 -17.62 9.35
C THR A 8 -5.67 -16.80 9.73
N PRO A 9 -6.91 -17.22 9.44
CA PRO A 9 -8.12 -16.49 9.80
C PRO A 9 -8.24 -16.17 11.29
N ASP A 10 -7.75 -17.07 12.15
CA ASP A 10 -7.78 -16.91 13.61
C ASP A 10 -6.55 -16.17 14.17
N PHE A 11 -5.60 -15.82 13.30
CA PHE A 11 -4.39 -15.11 13.71
C PHE A 11 -4.73 -13.71 14.22
N ASP A 12 -4.25 -13.39 15.40
CA ASP A 12 -4.38 -12.07 16.02
C ASP A 12 -3.02 -11.41 16.22
N PHE A 13 -2.64 -10.59 15.24
CA PHE A 13 -1.33 -9.93 15.19
C PHE A 13 -0.93 -9.31 16.54
N ILE A 14 -1.81 -8.49 17.13
CA ILE A 14 -1.48 -7.73 18.34
C ILE A 14 -1.19 -8.66 19.53
N THR A 15 -1.96 -9.73 19.68
CA THR A 15 -1.76 -10.71 20.77
C THR A 15 -0.46 -11.49 20.61
N TYR A 16 -0.16 -11.93 19.38
CA TYR A 16 1.08 -12.68 19.13
C TYR A 16 2.31 -11.77 19.20
N PHE A 17 2.22 -10.55 18.71
CA PHE A 17 3.31 -9.59 18.80
C PHE A 17 3.56 -9.15 20.25
N ALA A 18 2.52 -8.87 21.03
CA ALA A 18 2.65 -8.58 22.46
C ALA A 18 3.36 -9.71 23.21
N ARG A 19 2.98 -10.96 22.95
CA ARG A 19 3.67 -12.12 23.55
C ARG A 19 5.14 -12.19 23.13
N HIS A 20 5.45 -11.87 21.86
CA HIS A 20 6.82 -11.87 21.35
C HIS A 20 7.72 -10.86 22.06
N ILE A 21 7.18 -9.67 22.39
CA ILE A 21 7.89 -8.61 23.11
C ILE A 21 7.66 -8.68 24.64
N GLN A 22 7.06 -9.75 25.15
CA GLN A 22 6.77 -10.01 26.58
C GLN A 22 5.88 -8.94 27.23
N GLU A 23 4.92 -8.40 26.47
CA GLU A 23 3.96 -7.38 26.90
C GLU A 23 2.52 -7.90 26.87
N THR A 24 1.60 -7.11 27.42
CA THR A 24 0.18 -7.43 27.51
C THR A 24 -0.68 -6.44 26.72
N VAL A 25 -1.75 -6.96 26.11
CA VAL A 25 -2.75 -6.13 25.43
C VAL A 25 -3.86 -5.77 26.42
N GLN A 26 -4.14 -4.48 26.57
CA GLN A 26 -5.22 -3.98 27.43
C GLN A 26 -6.28 -3.29 26.57
N ASN A 27 -7.53 -3.74 26.59
CA ASN A 27 -8.63 -3.18 25.82
C ASN A 27 -8.30 -2.97 24.32
N GLY A 28 -7.61 -3.94 23.70
CA GLY A 28 -7.17 -3.86 22.31
C GLY A 28 -6.02 -2.89 22.05
N LEU A 29 -5.36 -2.37 23.09
CA LEU A 29 -4.20 -1.50 23.01
C LEU A 29 -2.95 -2.23 23.49
N LEU A 30 -1.90 -2.23 22.70
CA LEU A 30 -0.54 -2.58 23.06
C LEU A 30 0.30 -1.32 23.04
N VAL A 31 0.83 -0.92 24.17
CA VAL A 31 1.80 0.18 24.28
C VAL A 31 3.19 -0.41 24.05
N ILE A 32 4.00 0.22 23.21
CA ILE A 32 5.38 -0.18 23.02
C ILE A 32 6.19 0.23 24.26
N PRO A 33 6.90 -0.71 24.92
CA PRO A 33 7.65 -0.40 26.12
C PRO A 33 8.89 0.44 25.80
N ASP A 34 9.29 1.32 26.74
CA ASP A 34 10.34 2.33 26.56
C ASP A 34 11.69 1.74 26.11
N HIS A 35 12.01 0.51 26.57
CA HIS A 35 13.26 -0.16 26.18
C HIS A 35 13.28 -0.59 24.71
N LEU A 36 12.12 -0.80 24.07
CA LEU A 36 12.00 -1.15 22.64
C LEU A 36 11.69 0.06 21.77
N GLY A 37 11.11 1.13 22.35
CA GLY A 37 10.74 2.32 21.60
C GLY A 37 9.61 3.11 22.24
N GLN A 38 8.75 3.70 21.42
CA GLN A 38 7.58 4.44 21.87
C GLN A 38 6.42 4.28 20.88
N GLY A 39 5.20 4.47 21.37
CA GLY A 39 4.00 4.42 20.56
C GLY A 39 3.10 3.23 20.89
N TYR A 40 2.28 2.82 19.94
CA TYR A 40 1.26 1.81 20.23
C TYR A 40 0.82 1.04 18.98
N ILE A 41 0.20 -0.12 19.23
CA ILE A 41 -0.64 -0.83 18.27
C ILE A 41 -2.04 -0.91 18.88
N ARG A 42 -3.06 -0.50 18.14
CA ARG A 42 -4.46 -0.58 18.56
C ARG A 42 -5.24 -1.51 17.65
N LYS A 43 -5.96 -2.46 18.22
CA LYS A 43 -6.90 -3.33 17.53
C LYS A 43 -8.34 -2.91 17.80
N LEU A 44 -9.16 -2.92 16.74
CA LEU A 44 -10.61 -2.80 16.80
C LEU A 44 -11.22 -3.99 16.05
N ALA A 45 -12.19 -4.66 16.67
CA ALA A 45 -12.91 -5.78 16.08
C ALA A 45 -14.37 -5.36 15.79
N PHE A 46 -14.84 -5.59 14.58
CA PHE A 46 -16.21 -5.27 14.12
C PHE A 46 -17.00 -6.55 13.84
N GLY A 47 -16.76 -7.55 14.67
CA GLY A 47 -17.25 -8.91 14.55
C GLY A 47 -16.10 -9.92 14.38
N PRO A 48 -16.40 -11.22 14.28
CA PRO A 48 -15.39 -12.28 14.21
C PRO A 48 -14.58 -12.24 12.89
N ASP A 49 -15.17 -11.72 11.82
CA ASP A 49 -14.67 -11.78 10.45
C ASP A 49 -14.18 -10.44 9.92
N PHE A 50 -14.12 -9.40 10.76
CA PHE A 50 -13.74 -8.05 10.37
C PHE A 50 -13.03 -7.33 11.51
N LYS A 51 -11.78 -6.96 11.30
CA LYS A 51 -10.92 -6.29 12.28
C LYS A 51 -10.03 -5.25 11.61
N MET A 52 -9.60 -4.27 12.39
CA MET A 52 -8.63 -3.25 11.99
C MET A 52 -7.55 -3.13 13.04
N THR A 53 -6.31 -2.90 12.63
CA THR A 53 -5.20 -2.51 13.51
C THR A 53 -4.61 -1.18 13.04
N ILE A 54 -4.33 -0.31 14.01
CA ILE A 54 -3.64 0.97 13.80
C ILE A 54 -2.26 0.79 14.42
N HIS A 55 -1.23 0.98 13.61
CA HIS A 55 0.16 0.93 14.02
C HIS A 55 0.73 2.35 14.02
N SER A 56 1.21 2.80 15.16
CA SER A 56 1.83 4.11 15.34
C SER A 56 2.94 3.98 16.36
N TYR A 57 4.18 3.78 15.91
CA TYR A 57 5.31 3.56 16.79
C TYR A 57 6.64 4.00 16.15
N ARG A 58 7.64 4.17 17.00
CA ARG A 58 9.04 4.35 16.64
C ARG A 58 9.86 3.39 17.50
N LEU A 59 10.62 2.50 16.86
CA LEU A 59 11.42 1.49 17.54
C LEU A 59 12.89 1.91 17.63
N ASN A 60 13.58 1.41 18.65
CA ASN A 60 15.00 1.66 18.88
C ASN A 60 15.90 0.79 18.00
N GLU A 61 15.37 -0.32 17.48
CA GLU A 61 16.04 -1.24 16.56
C GLU A 61 15.17 -1.57 15.37
N ASP A 62 15.77 -2.09 14.30
CA ASP A 62 15.04 -2.54 13.11
C ASP A 62 14.02 -3.63 13.45
N LEU A 63 12.84 -3.54 12.82
CA LEU A 63 11.81 -4.57 12.91
C LEU A 63 11.64 -5.27 11.56
N ILE A 64 11.88 -6.57 11.56
CA ILE A 64 11.63 -7.44 10.40
C ILE A 64 10.33 -8.20 10.68
N LEU A 65 9.29 -7.91 9.90
CA LEU A 65 8.04 -8.67 9.90
C LEU A 65 8.07 -9.71 8.78
N LYS A 66 8.08 -10.98 9.15
CA LYS A 66 8.04 -12.08 8.19
C LYS A 66 6.68 -12.78 8.23
N ARG A 67 5.87 -12.54 7.18
CA ARG A 67 4.62 -13.27 6.98
C ARG A 67 4.89 -14.50 6.13
N ASN A 68 4.66 -15.68 6.70
CA ASN A 68 4.73 -16.94 5.98
C ASN A 68 3.38 -17.25 5.32
N THR A 69 3.39 -18.10 4.29
CA THR A 69 2.16 -18.60 3.68
C THR A 69 1.32 -19.35 4.70
N SER A 70 0.01 -19.22 4.64
CA SER A 70 -0.91 -20.00 5.49
C SER A 70 -1.06 -21.45 5.04
N GLY A 71 -0.61 -21.79 3.83
CA GLY A 71 -0.78 -23.11 3.21
C GLY A 71 -2.22 -23.43 2.82
N GLN A 72 -3.16 -22.55 3.12
CA GLN A 72 -4.58 -22.62 2.76
C GLN A 72 -4.91 -21.50 1.78
N GLY A 73 -5.93 -21.69 0.94
CA GLY A 73 -6.36 -20.68 -0.02
C GLY A 73 -6.77 -19.36 0.62
N ASN A 74 -7.17 -18.39 -0.19
CA ASN A 74 -7.57 -17.06 0.27
C ASN A 74 -8.83 -17.14 1.15
N ASP A 75 -8.66 -17.08 2.46
CA ASP A 75 -9.73 -17.05 3.46
C ASP A 75 -9.66 -15.77 4.34
N LEU A 76 -8.68 -14.90 4.08
CA LEU A 76 -8.53 -13.59 4.72
C LEU A 76 -7.96 -12.58 3.73
N ILE A 77 -8.68 -11.50 3.52
CA ILE A 77 -8.27 -10.34 2.73
C ILE A 77 -7.62 -9.34 3.66
N THR A 78 -6.45 -8.83 3.29
CA THR A 78 -5.74 -7.81 4.06
C THR A 78 -5.58 -6.54 3.22
N VAL A 79 -6.00 -5.40 3.79
CA VAL A 79 -5.84 -4.08 3.19
C VAL A 79 -4.90 -3.26 4.06
N PHE A 80 -3.74 -2.90 3.51
CA PHE A 80 -2.77 -2.01 4.15
C PHE A 80 -2.94 -0.59 3.62
N PHE A 81 -2.89 0.38 4.52
CA PHE A 81 -2.83 1.80 4.21
C PHE A 81 -1.53 2.36 4.78
N TYR A 82 -0.55 2.61 3.92
CA TYR A 82 0.74 3.21 4.29
C TYR A 82 0.57 4.73 4.45
N SER A 83 0.32 5.19 5.67
CA SER A 83 -0.08 6.57 5.96
C SER A 83 1.06 7.47 6.45
N ASN A 84 2.31 7.06 6.28
CA ASN A 84 3.47 7.88 6.59
C ASN A 84 3.56 9.09 5.65
N GLU A 85 3.82 10.28 6.22
CA GLU A 85 4.07 11.51 5.44
C GLU A 85 5.43 11.47 4.76
N GLN A 86 6.44 10.99 5.50
CA GLN A 86 7.77 10.71 4.96
C GLN A 86 7.81 9.29 4.38
N ALA A 87 8.55 9.13 3.30
CA ALA A 87 8.73 7.81 2.71
C ALA A 87 9.44 6.87 3.70
N LEU A 88 8.87 5.69 3.90
CA LEU A 88 9.51 4.59 4.61
C LEU A 88 10.25 3.73 3.60
N GLU A 89 11.51 3.49 3.87
CA GLU A 89 12.27 2.47 3.15
C GLU A 89 11.85 1.11 3.71
N ILE A 90 11.08 0.38 2.93
CA ILE A 90 10.63 -0.96 3.28
C ILE A 90 11.30 -1.94 2.33
N ALA A 91 12.09 -2.85 2.87
CA ALA A 91 12.57 -3.99 2.10
C ALA A 91 11.45 -5.05 2.05
N TYR A 92 11.09 -5.45 0.84
CA TYR A 92 10.14 -6.53 0.61
C TYR A 92 10.90 -7.78 0.19
N ASN A 93 10.97 -8.77 1.08
CA ASN A 93 11.84 -9.95 0.97
C ASN A 93 13.32 -9.52 0.86
N ASP A 94 14.09 -10.11 -0.06
CA ASP A 94 15.48 -9.72 -0.32
C ASP A 94 15.59 -8.68 -1.45
N ALA A 95 14.46 -8.07 -1.84
CA ALA A 95 14.44 -7.05 -2.88
C ALA A 95 15.09 -5.73 -2.38
N PRO A 96 15.60 -4.88 -3.30
CA PRO A 96 16.03 -3.53 -2.94
C PRO A 96 14.94 -2.77 -2.17
N GLN A 97 15.35 -1.87 -1.29
CA GLN A 97 14.44 -1.07 -0.48
C GLN A 97 13.39 -0.39 -1.36
N VAL A 98 12.13 -0.62 -1.03
CA VAL A 98 10.99 -0.01 -1.71
C VAL A 98 10.47 1.13 -0.84
N LEU A 99 10.41 2.33 -1.41
CA LEU A 99 9.84 3.48 -0.74
C LEU A 99 8.31 3.38 -0.73
N PHE A 100 7.72 3.47 0.46
CA PHE A 100 6.27 3.58 0.63
C PHE A 100 5.95 4.83 1.44
N SER A 101 5.08 5.68 0.92
CA SER A 101 4.52 6.82 1.63
C SER A 101 3.06 7.00 1.25
N GLN A 102 2.35 7.85 1.98
CA GLN A 102 0.98 8.24 1.59
C GLN A 102 0.91 8.99 0.25
N ARG A 103 2.05 9.40 -0.32
CA ARG A 103 2.14 10.07 -1.62
C ARG A 103 2.33 9.09 -2.77
N ASP A 104 2.69 7.86 -2.45
CA ASP A 104 3.01 6.83 -3.43
C ASP A 104 1.75 6.32 -4.14
N GLU A 105 1.87 6.01 -5.43
CA GLU A 105 0.85 5.31 -6.21
C GLU A 105 0.50 3.93 -5.67
N SER A 106 1.36 3.36 -4.85
CA SER A 106 1.19 2.07 -4.18
C SER A 106 0.93 2.20 -2.67
N ALA A 107 0.38 3.33 -2.22
CA ALA A 107 0.15 3.61 -0.81
C ALA A 107 -0.93 2.74 -0.16
N ILE A 108 -1.78 2.07 -0.96
CA ILE A 108 -2.77 1.09 -0.49
C ILE A 108 -2.43 -0.26 -1.12
N GLN A 109 -2.33 -1.30 -0.31
CA GLN A 109 -2.11 -2.68 -0.75
C GLN A 109 -3.30 -3.55 -0.36
N VAL A 110 -3.86 -4.30 -1.31
CA VAL A 110 -4.91 -5.31 -1.09
C VAL A 110 -4.35 -6.66 -1.47
N THR A 111 -4.29 -7.60 -0.52
CA THR A 111 -3.61 -8.88 -0.72
C THR A 111 -4.36 -10.03 -0.07
N SER A 112 -4.27 -11.21 -0.68
CA SER A 112 -4.65 -12.48 -0.07
C SER A 112 -3.66 -12.90 1.02
N ASN A 113 -4.07 -13.78 1.92
CA ASN A 113 -3.25 -14.22 3.05
C ASN A 113 -2.26 -15.35 2.72
N ASP A 114 -2.34 -15.92 1.54
CA ASP A 114 -1.48 -17.01 1.06
C ASP A 114 -0.15 -16.55 0.44
N LEU A 115 0.03 -15.23 0.25
CA LEU A 115 1.30 -14.66 -0.21
C LEU A 115 2.24 -14.41 0.98
N SER A 116 3.45 -14.96 0.92
CA SER A 116 4.52 -14.64 1.89
C SER A 116 5.10 -13.25 1.61
N SER A 117 5.57 -12.61 2.67
CA SER A 117 6.27 -11.32 2.56
C SER A 117 7.18 -11.09 3.76
N THR A 118 8.30 -10.43 3.53
CA THR A 118 9.18 -9.91 4.58
C THR A 118 9.22 -8.40 4.44
N ILE A 119 8.89 -7.68 5.51
CA ILE A 119 8.90 -6.21 5.54
C ILE A 119 9.94 -5.79 6.58
N HIS A 120 10.88 -4.97 6.16
CA HIS A 120 11.91 -4.39 7.02
C HIS A 120 11.54 -2.94 7.35
N PHE A 121 11.28 -2.67 8.61
CA PHE A 121 11.06 -1.33 9.15
C PHE A 121 12.34 -0.84 9.83
N PRO A 122 12.95 0.26 9.34
CA PRO A 122 14.19 0.78 9.91
C PRO A 122 13.98 1.31 11.34
N ALA A 123 15.03 1.20 12.15
CA ALA A 123 15.09 1.81 13.47
C ALA A 123 14.94 3.34 13.40
N GLN A 124 14.45 3.92 14.49
CA GLN A 124 14.36 5.37 14.70
C GLN A 124 13.43 6.13 13.74
N GLN A 125 12.75 5.45 12.82
CA GLN A 125 11.72 6.06 11.98
C GLN A 125 10.33 5.95 12.63
N HIS A 126 9.52 6.99 12.48
CA HIS A 126 8.12 6.92 12.89
C HIS A 126 7.31 6.13 11.86
N ILE A 127 6.78 5.00 12.30
CA ILE A 127 6.01 4.08 11.47
C ILE A 127 4.53 4.31 11.77
N HIS A 128 3.76 4.63 10.73
CA HIS A 128 2.32 4.77 10.84
C HIS A 128 1.62 4.08 9.66
N TYR A 129 0.84 3.05 9.94
CA TYR A 129 0.00 2.38 8.95
C TYR A 129 -1.25 1.78 9.59
N VAL A 130 -2.27 1.57 8.78
CA VAL A 130 -3.51 0.92 9.18
C VAL A 130 -3.66 -0.36 8.38
N VAL A 131 -4.06 -1.43 9.06
CA VAL A 131 -4.35 -2.72 8.43
C VAL A 131 -5.79 -3.10 8.71
N VAL A 132 -6.53 -3.38 7.64
CA VAL A 132 -7.87 -3.96 7.73
C VAL A 132 -7.79 -5.41 7.29
N ALA A 133 -8.30 -6.32 8.12
CA ALA A 133 -8.40 -7.74 7.81
C ALA A 133 -9.88 -8.15 7.82
N ILE A 134 -10.35 -8.73 6.71
CA ILE A 134 -11.75 -9.09 6.51
C ILE A 134 -11.86 -10.40 5.75
N LYS A 135 -12.80 -11.27 6.14
CA LYS A 135 -13.05 -12.51 5.40
C LYS A 135 -13.84 -12.25 4.12
N PRO A 136 -13.60 -13.01 3.03
CA PRO A 136 -14.29 -12.81 1.75
C PRO A 136 -15.82 -12.78 1.85
N PRO A 137 -16.52 -13.68 2.59
CA PRO A 137 -17.98 -13.61 2.71
C PRO A 137 -18.47 -12.32 3.35
N ARG A 138 -17.74 -11.82 4.39
CA ARG A 138 -18.10 -10.56 5.06
C ARG A 138 -17.89 -9.36 4.15
N LEU A 139 -16.81 -9.37 3.34
CA LEU A 139 -16.58 -8.32 2.36
C LEU A 139 -17.68 -8.32 1.28
N THR A 140 -18.06 -9.49 0.77
CA THR A 140 -19.15 -9.64 -0.22
C THR A 140 -20.46 -9.05 0.31
N GLU A 141 -20.80 -9.37 1.56
CA GLU A 141 -21.99 -8.81 2.22
C GLU A 141 -21.91 -7.27 2.35
N LEU A 142 -20.75 -6.73 2.74
CA LEU A 142 -20.58 -5.27 2.87
C LEU A 142 -20.62 -4.55 1.52
N LEU A 143 -20.03 -5.11 0.49
CA LEU A 143 -20.02 -4.49 -0.85
C LEU A 143 -21.38 -4.53 -1.51
N ALA A 144 -22.17 -5.59 -1.29
CA ALA A 144 -23.52 -5.79 -1.83
C ALA A 144 -23.64 -5.51 -3.35
N VAL A 145 -22.59 -5.84 -4.12
CA VAL A 145 -22.52 -5.61 -5.57
C VAL A 145 -23.14 -6.81 -6.30
N SER A 146 -24.18 -6.58 -7.09
CA SER A 146 -24.89 -7.63 -7.86
C SER A 146 -24.05 -8.15 -9.02
N GLU A 147 -23.29 -7.27 -9.69
CA GLU A 147 -22.45 -7.62 -10.85
C GLU A 147 -21.00 -7.13 -10.62
N PRO A 148 -20.21 -7.87 -9.83
CA PRO A 148 -18.82 -7.48 -9.56
C PRO A 148 -17.96 -7.66 -10.83
N ASN A 149 -17.05 -6.72 -11.08
CA ASN A 149 -16.02 -6.85 -12.12
C ASN A 149 -15.05 -8.00 -11.77
N SER A 150 -14.17 -8.39 -12.72
CA SER A 150 -13.22 -9.49 -12.53
C SER A 150 -12.29 -9.29 -11.34
N VAL A 151 -11.92 -8.04 -10.98
CA VAL A 151 -11.07 -7.74 -9.83
C VAL A 151 -11.80 -8.03 -8.52
N LEU A 152 -13.04 -7.55 -8.37
CA LEU A 152 -13.86 -7.84 -7.19
C LEU A 152 -14.20 -9.33 -7.09
N GLN A 153 -14.50 -10.00 -8.21
CA GLN A 153 -14.70 -11.45 -8.23
C GLN A 153 -13.46 -12.21 -7.75
N THR A 154 -12.27 -11.76 -8.15
CA THR A 154 -11.01 -12.35 -7.69
C THR A 154 -10.83 -12.19 -6.18
N ILE A 155 -11.10 -11.00 -5.64
CA ILE A 155 -10.89 -10.69 -4.22
C ILE A 155 -11.90 -11.42 -3.34
N THR A 156 -13.16 -11.46 -3.75
CA THR A 156 -14.26 -12.09 -2.98
C THR A 156 -14.40 -13.58 -3.21
N GLY A 157 -13.79 -14.11 -4.28
CA GLY A 157 -13.76 -15.54 -4.58
C GLY A 157 -12.81 -16.31 -3.66
N SER A 158 -13.14 -17.56 -3.39
CA SER A 158 -12.27 -18.47 -2.61
C SER A 158 -11.10 -19.00 -3.43
N GLY A 159 -9.94 -19.16 -2.80
CA GLY A 159 -8.78 -19.84 -3.40
C GLY A 159 -7.98 -19.02 -4.41
N ASN A 160 -8.27 -17.73 -4.60
CA ASN A 160 -7.53 -16.86 -5.50
C ASN A 160 -6.40 -16.14 -4.75
N SER A 161 -5.18 -16.26 -5.27
CA SER A 161 -4.04 -15.44 -4.82
C SER A 161 -4.01 -14.14 -5.59
N PHE A 162 -3.97 -13.02 -4.88
CA PHE A 162 -3.95 -11.69 -5.51
C PHE A 162 -3.12 -10.68 -4.73
N LEU A 163 -2.62 -9.70 -5.46
CA LEU A 163 -1.93 -8.53 -4.96
C LEU A 163 -2.33 -7.32 -5.82
N PHE A 164 -2.95 -6.33 -5.21
CA PHE A 164 -3.34 -5.08 -5.85
C PHE A 164 -2.80 -3.90 -5.08
N PHE A 165 -2.33 -2.90 -5.79
CA PHE A 165 -1.93 -1.61 -5.24
C PHE A 165 -2.80 -0.50 -5.79
N GLU A 166 -3.05 0.52 -4.94
CA GLU A 166 -3.79 1.74 -5.27
C GLU A 166 -3.15 2.96 -4.62
N SER A 167 -3.29 4.10 -5.26
CA SER A 167 -2.92 5.39 -4.67
C SER A 167 -3.94 5.87 -3.66
N MET A 168 -3.52 6.68 -2.70
CA MET A 168 -4.43 7.36 -1.75
C MET A 168 -4.97 8.67 -2.32
N THR A 169 -6.28 8.80 -2.34
CA THR A 169 -6.93 10.09 -2.62
C THR A 169 -6.78 11.06 -1.43
N ALA A 170 -6.99 12.36 -1.65
CA ALA A 170 -7.04 13.34 -0.56
C ALA A 170 -8.10 12.97 0.50
N GLN A 171 -9.24 12.41 0.06
CA GLN A 171 -10.29 11.93 0.95
C GLN A 171 -9.80 10.76 1.81
N THR A 172 -9.10 9.78 1.23
CA THR A 172 -8.52 8.65 1.97
C THR A 172 -7.53 9.13 3.03
N LYS A 173 -6.63 10.07 2.67
CA LYS A 173 -5.65 10.65 3.60
C LYS A 173 -6.31 11.37 4.78
N LEU A 174 -7.33 12.18 4.49
CA LEU A 174 -8.09 12.89 5.53
C LEU A 174 -8.80 11.89 6.45
N LEU A 175 -9.39 10.84 5.89
CA LEU A 175 -10.11 9.83 6.66
C LEU A 175 -9.15 9.05 7.58
N LEU A 176 -7.96 8.67 7.11
CA LEU A 176 -6.93 8.03 7.94
C LEU A 176 -6.46 8.93 9.08
N LYS A 177 -6.29 10.23 8.82
CA LYS A 177 -5.96 11.22 9.85
C LYS A 177 -7.07 11.30 10.92
N ASN A 178 -8.33 11.32 10.51
CA ASN A 178 -9.46 11.32 11.43
C ASN A 178 -9.54 10.03 12.27
N VAL A 179 -9.26 8.87 11.65
CA VAL A 179 -9.18 7.57 12.32
C VAL A 179 -8.08 7.56 13.39
N ALA A 180 -6.90 8.11 13.07
CA ALA A 180 -5.78 8.17 14.00
C ALA A 180 -6.02 9.12 15.19
N ALA A 181 -6.77 10.21 14.97
CA ALA A 181 -7.05 11.23 15.98
C ALA A 181 -8.31 10.95 16.84
N LEU A 182 -9.02 9.84 16.58
CA LEU A 182 -10.27 9.56 17.27
C LEU A 182 -10.07 9.26 18.75
N ASP A 183 -10.77 9.99 19.60
CA ASP A 183 -10.87 9.70 21.03
C ASP A 183 -11.74 8.45 21.26
N MET A 184 -11.12 7.41 21.82
CA MET A 184 -11.76 6.13 22.11
C MET A 184 -12.45 6.07 23.48
N THR A 185 -12.51 7.16 24.24
CA THR A 185 -13.18 7.22 25.54
C THR A 185 -14.69 7.41 25.43
N ASN A 186 -15.18 7.95 24.31
CA ASN A 186 -16.61 8.14 24.07
C ASN A 186 -17.29 6.78 23.82
N SER A 187 -18.49 6.60 24.39
CA SER A 187 -19.28 5.36 24.28
C SER A 187 -19.65 4.97 22.85
N LEU A 188 -19.74 5.93 21.94
CA LEU A 188 -20.06 5.71 20.51
C LEU A 188 -18.82 5.62 19.63
N SER A 189 -17.61 5.77 20.17
CA SER A 189 -16.37 5.77 19.38
C SER A 189 -16.18 4.49 18.57
N HIS A 190 -16.53 3.34 19.12
CA HIS A 190 -16.45 2.06 18.41
C HIS A 190 -17.39 2.03 17.20
N PHE A 191 -18.63 2.49 17.36
CA PHE A 191 -19.61 2.58 16.26
C PHE A 191 -19.15 3.57 15.20
N TYR A 192 -18.67 4.73 15.61
CA TYR A 192 -18.13 5.73 14.66
C TYR A 192 -16.92 5.20 13.91
N MET A 193 -16.01 4.47 14.58
CA MET A 193 -14.85 3.83 13.94
C MET A 193 -15.29 2.78 12.90
N GLN A 194 -16.35 2.02 13.19
CA GLN A 194 -16.91 1.06 12.23
C GLN A 194 -17.41 1.75 10.95
N ILE A 195 -18.05 2.90 11.07
CA ILE A 195 -18.45 3.71 9.89
C ILE A 195 -17.20 4.14 9.11
N LYS A 196 -16.16 4.65 9.81
CA LYS A 196 -14.95 5.15 9.17
C LYS A 196 -14.15 4.08 8.45
N VAL A 197 -14.05 2.88 9.00
CA VAL A 197 -13.36 1.79 8.31
C VAL A 197 -14.15 1.27 7.10
N GLN A 198 -15.49 1.28 7.16
CA GLN A 198 -16.32 0.96 6.00
C GLN A 198 -16.19 2.02 4.89
N GLU A 199 -16.07 3.30 5.25
CA GLU A 199 -15.77 4.38 4.31
C GLU A 199 -14.39 4.20 3.66
N LEU A 200 -13.36 3.79 4.42
CA LEU A 200 -12.04 3.43 3.86
C LEU A 200 -12.16 2.28 2.84
N LEU A 201 -12.86 1.20 3.20
CA LEU A 201 -13.08 0.07 2.31
C LEU A 201 -13.85 0.50 1.05
N TYR A 202 -14.90 1.32 1.20
CA TYR A 202 -15.63 1.85 0.04
C TYR A 202 -14.69 2.57 -0.93
N LEU A 203 -13.83 3.48 -0.45
CA LEU A 203 -12.92 4.23 -1.31
C LEU A 203 -11.95 3.31 -2.07
N VAL A 204 -11.44 2.27 -1.43
CA VAL A 204 -10.54 1.29 -2.06
C VAL A 204 -11.27 0.46 -3.09
N PHE A 205 -12.38 -0.18 -2.70
CA PHE A 205 -13.11 -1.09 -3.57
C PHE A 205 -13.86 -0.38 -4.70
N HIS A 206 -14.24 0.89 -4.51
CA HIS A 206 -14.73 1.73 -5.59
C HIS A 206 -13.64 1.92 -6.67
N LYS A 207 -12.40 2.25 -6.31
CA LYS A 207 -11.29 2.34 -7.30
C LYS A 207 -11.06 1.00 -8.01
N LEU A 208 -11.02 -0.10 -7.26
CA LEU A 208 -10.83 -1.44 -7.82
C LEU A 208 -11.98 -1.86 -8.74
N SER A 209 -13.21 -1.43 -8.47
CA SER A 209 -14.37 -1.69 -9.34
C SER A 209 -14.32 -0.96 -10.67
N LEU A 210 -13.57 0.13 -10.76
CA LEU A 210 -13.37 0.90 -12.00
C LEU A 210 -12.22 0.34 -12.88
N ARG A 211 -11.43 -0.62 -12.38
CA ARG A 211 -10.37 -1.23 -13.20
C ARG A 211 -10.97 -2.00 -14.36
N GLU A 212 -10.29 -1.91 -15.51
CA GLU A 212 -10.68 -2.69 -16.69
C GLU A 212 -10.70 -4.18 -16.38
N SER A 213 -11.76 -4.83 -16.77
CA SER A 213 -11.91 -6.30 -16.64
C SER A 213 -10.93 -6.99 -17.59
N ALA A 214 -9.94 -7.67 -17.02
CA ALA A 214 -9.09 -8.62 -17.72
C ALA A 214 -9.18 -9.97 -17.00
N ALA A 215 -8.91 -11.06 -17.71
CA ALA A 215 -8.82 -12.36 -17.06
C ALA A 215 -7.75 -12.32 -15.96
N HIS A 216 -8.14 -12.70 -14.75
CA HIS A 216 -7.20 -12.73 -13.63
C HIS A 216 -6.12 -13.80 -13.86
N GLN A 217 -4.88 -13.41 -13.67
CA GLN A 217 -3.75 -14.35 -13.63
C GLN A 217 -3.38 -14.62 -12.18
N ALA A 218 -3.29 -15.89 -11.81
CA ALA A 218 -2.82 -16.27 -10.48
C ALA A 218 -1.40 -15.73 -10.26
N ILE A 219 -1.18 -15.14 -9.09
CA ILE A 219 0.12 -14.63 -8.66
C ILE A 219 0.61 -15.48 -7.48
N ASN A 220 1.89 -15.82 -7.47
CA ASN A 220 2.54 -16.45 -6.33
C ASN A 220 3.49 -15.45 -5.64
N SER A 221 4.04 -15.84 -4.48
CA SER A 221 4.94 -14.97 -3.71
C SER A 221 6.19 -14.55 -4.49
N ALA A 222 6.76 -15.44 -5.32
CA ALA A 222 7.93 -15.11 -6.14
C ALA A 222 7.58 -14.11 -7.25
N ASP A 223 6.41 -14.24 -7.89
CA ASP A 223 5.94 -13.26 -8.88
C ASP A 223 5.65 -11.89 -8.22
N ALA A 224 5.04 -11.89 -7.03
CA ALA A 224 4.79 -10.66 -6.27
C ALA A 224 6.09 -9.93 -5.91
N GLU A 225 7.11 -10.67 -5.44
CA GLU A 225 8.44 -10.13 -5.14
C GLU A 225 9.11 -9.51 -6.37
N ARG A 226 9.11 -10.24 -7.49
CA ARG A 226 9.67 -9.74 -8.76
C ARG A 226 8.97 -8.48 -9.24
N LEU A 227 7.64 -8.40 -9.13
CA LEU A 227 6.89 -7.20 -9.51
C LEU A 227 7.22 -6.00 -8.64
N LEU A 228 7.42 -6.19 -7.34
CA LEU A 228 7.87 -5.13 -6.43
C LEU A 228 9.29 -4.68 -6.75
N HIS A 229 10.18 -5.62 -7.09
CA HIS A 229 11.53 -5.28 -7.56
C HIS A 229 11.48 -4.46 -8.86
N ILE A 230 10.69 -4.88 -9.86
CA ILE A 230 10.49 -4.11 -11.10
C ILE A 230 9.92 -2.73 -10.83
N ARG A 231 8.98 -2.60 -9.89
CA ARG A 231 8.49 -1.28 -9.46
C ARG A 231 9.63 -0.42 -8.91
N SER A 232 10.50 -0.95 -8.04
CA SER A 232 11.65 -0.22 -7.51
C SER A 232 12.60 0.22 -8.63
N GLU A 233 12.90 -0.64 -9.59
CA GLU A 233 13.73 -0.30 -10.76
C GLU A 233 13.12 0.87 -11.57
N ILE A 234 11.79 0.85 -11.79
CA ILE A 234 11.10 1.91 -12.55
C ILE A 234 11.19 3.26 -11.84
N ILE A 235 11.07 3.30 -10.49
CA ILE A 235 11.05 4.56 -9.74
C ILE A 235 12.43 5.01 -9.28
N SER A 236 13.46 4.18 -9.36
CA SER A 236 14.84 4.53 -8.94
C SER A 236 15.46 5.59 -9.81
N ASP A 237 15.13 5.62 -11.10
CA ASP A 237 15.56 6.66 -12.06
C ASP A 237 14.40 7.07 -12.95
N LEU A 238 13.78 8.19 -12.59
CA LEU A 238 12.66 8.75 -13.36
C LEU A 238 13.12 9.60 -14.56
N SER A 239 14.42 9.77 -14.78
CA SER A 239 14.96 10.48 -15.94
C SER A 239 15.00 9.62 -17.20
N VAL A 240 15.07 8.28 -17.05
CA VAL A 240 15.21 7.31 -18.15
C VAL A 240 13.93 6.47 -18.31
N PRO A 241 13.31 6.43 -19.50
CA PRO A 241 12.14 5.58 -19.74
C PRO A 241 12.48 4.08 -19.59
N PRO A 242 11.61 3.28 -18.94
CA PRO A 242 11.85 1.86 -18.75
C PRO A 242 11.81 1.08 -20.07
N VAL A 243 12.77 0.18 -20.27
CA VAL A 243 12.85 -0.74 -21.41
C VAL A 243 12.23 -2.08 -21.01
N ILE A 244 11.09 -2.43 -21.59
CA ILE A 244 10.29 -3.62 -21.20
C ILE A 244 11.11 -4.91 -21.28
N ARG A 245 11.97 -5.07 -22.31
CA ARG A 245 12.81 -6.26 -22.49
C ARG A 245 13.80 -6.43 -21.34
N GLU A 246 14.43 -5.35 -20.88
CA GLU A 246 15.39 -5.36 -19.77
C GLU A 246 14.68 -5.69 -18.45
N LEU A 247 13.54 -5.03 -18.19
CA LEU A 247 12.71 -5.34 -17.01
C LEU A 247 12.22 -6.79 -17.00
N ALA A 248 11.86 -7.36 -18.16
CA ALA A 248 11.45 -8.75 -18.28
C ALA A 248 12.61 -9.73 -17.97
N GLN A 249 13.84 -9.40 -18.39
CA GLN A 249 15.04 -10.15 -18.04
C GLN A 249 15.32 -10.10 -16.52
N VAL A 250 15.26 -8.91 -15.91
CA VAL A 250 15.43 -8.73 -14.45
C VAL A 250 14.38 -9.54 -13.69
N ALA A 251 13.11 -9.49 -14.12
CA ALA A 251 12.03 -10.26 -13.51
C ALA A 251 12.09 -11.77 -13.78
N ALA A 252 12.96 -12.25 -14.66
CA ALA A 252 12.96 -13.63 -15.17
C ALA A 252 11.55 -14.08 -15.64
N MET A 253 10.87 -13.19 -16.39
CA MET A 253 9.54 -13.39 -16.97
C MET A 253 9.55 -13.11 -18.47
N SER A 254 8.56 -13.66 -19.20
CA SER A 254 8.29 -13.17 -20.55
C SER A 254 7.72 -11.73 -20.49
N GLU A 255 7.99 -10.93 -21.54
CA GLU A 255 7.43 -9.57 -21.62
C GLU A 255 5.90 -9.54 -21.49
N THR A 256 5.22 -10.53 -22.07
CA THR A 256 3.76 -10.65 -22.00
C THR A 256 3.29 -10.88 -20.56
N LYS A 257 3.90 -11.84 -19.85
CA LYS A 257 3.57 -12.12 -18.44
C LYS A 257 3.85 -10.90 -17.56
N LEU A 258 5.01 -10.25 -17.73
CA LEU A 258 5.35 -9.04 -16.98
C LEU A 258 4.32 -7.92 -17.18
N LYS A 259 3.99 -7.59 -18.44
CA LYS A 259 3.00 -6.53 -18.76
C LYS A 259 1.63 -6.82 -18.16
N GLN A 260 1.17 -8.06 -18.23
CA GLN A 260 -0.13 -8.48 -17.70
C GLN A 260 -0.18 -8.42 -16.18
N LEU A 261 0.78 -9.06 -15.50
CA LEU A 261 0.84 -9.07 -14.04
C LEU A 261 1.10 -7.67 -13.47
N PHE A 262 1.96 -6.86 -14.09
CA PHE A 262 2.20 -5.48 -13.67
C PHE A 262 0.92 -4.63 -13.75
N LYS A 263 0.21 -4.67 -14.91
CA LYS A 263 -1.07 -3.97 -15.07
C LYS A 263 -2.12 -4.46 -14.08
N GLN A 264 -2.20 -5.78 -13.86
CA GLN A 264 -3.10 -6.37 -12.87
C GLN A 264 -2.81 -5.87 -11.46
N THR A 265 -1.53 -5.90 -11.04
CA THR A 265 -1.10 -5.55 -9.68
C THR A 265 -1.17 -4.05 -9.42
N PHE A 266 -0.64 -3.22 -10.31
CA PHE A 266 -0.53 -1.76 -10.12
C PHE A 266 -1.61 -0.94 -10.82
N GLY A 267 -2.54 -1.56 -11.55
CA GLY A 267 -3.64 -0.87 -12.22
C GLY A 267 -3.26 -0.07 -13.47
N ALA A 268 -1.98 0.02 -13.80
CA ALA A 268 -1.46 0.78 -14.93
C ALA A 268 -0.44 -0.02 -15.75
N THR A 269 -0.27 0.30 -17.01
CA THR A 269 0.86 -0.23 -17.79
C THR A 269 2.18 0.29 -17.19
N ILE A 270 3.28 -0.43 -17.39
CA ILE A 270 4.63 -0.03 -16.92
C ILE A 270 4.96 1.40 -17.33
N TYR A 271 4.69 1.77 -18.60
CA TYR A 271 4.95 3.14 -19.10
C TYR A 271 4.05 4.19 -18.44
N ASN A 272 2.76 3.89 -18.25
CA ASN A 272 1.84 4.84 -17.60
C ASN A 272 2.22 5.01 -16.12
N TYR A 273 2.60 3.93 -15.43
CA TYR A 273 3.07 3.97 -14.04
C TYR A 273 4.32 4.85 -13.91
N TYR A 274 5.31 4.65 -14.80
CA TYR A 274 6.50 5.49 -14.86
C TYR A 274 6.16 6.97 -15.11
N GLN A 275 5.28 7.28 -16.07
CA GLN A 275 4.88 8.67 -16.35
C GLN A 275 4.18 9.31 -15.15
N GLN A 276 3.36 8.56 -14.45
CA GLN A 276 2.65 9.01 -13.28
C GLN A 276 3.62 9.33 -12.14
N ALA A 277 4.56 8.42 -11.83
CA ALA A 277 5.63 8.65 -10.85
C ALA A 277 6.48 9.89 -11.19
N ARG A 278 6.82 10.09 -12.46
CA ARG A 278 7.52 11.32 -12.93
C ARG A 278 6.74 12.59 -12.62
N MET A 279 5.42 12.58 -12.83
CA MET A 279 4.59 13.76 -12.58
C MET A 279 4.42 14.03 -11.09
N GLU A 280 4.39 13.02 -10.27
CA GLU A 280 4.36 13.16 -8.80
C GLU A 280 5.67 13.73 -8.28
N GLU A 281 6.81 13.22 -8.74
CA GLU A 281 8.11 13.78 -8.41
C GLU A 281 8.25 15.23 -8.91
N ALA A 282 7.78 15.53 -10.12
CA ALA A 282 7.73 16.91 -10.61
C ALA A 282 6.93 17.83 -9.70
N ALA A 283 5.75 17.39 -9.25
CA ALA A 283 4.90 18.15 -8.35
C ALA A 283 5.59 18.39 -6.99
N PHE A 284 6.28 17.39 -6.47
CA PHE A 284 7.05 17.49 -5.24
C PHE A 284 8.20 18.47 -5.37
N LEU A 285 9.04 18.36 -6.40
CA LEU A 285 10.18 19.27 -6.66
C LEU A 285 9.72 20.72 -6.87
N LEU A 286 8.63 20.94 -7.61
CA LEU A 286 8.03 22.26 -7.81
C LEU A 286 7.55 22.89 -6.51
N LYS A 287 6.96 22.09 -5.61
CA LYS A 287 6.50 22.56 -4.29
C LYS A 287 7.65 22.88 -3.33
N GLN A 288 8.80 22.23 -3.46
CA GLN A 288 9.99 22.59 -2.69
C GLN A 288 10.55 23.98 -3.06
N GLY A 289 10.27 24.44 -4.30
CA GLY A 289 10.68 25.76 -4.76
C GLY A 289 12.21 25.96 -4.91
N ARG A 290 12.99 24.87 -4.88
CA ARG A 290 14.45 24.90 -4.99
C ARG A 290 14.93 24.94 -6.44
N LEU A 291 14.13 24.38 -7.35
CA LEU A 291 14.40 24.26 -8.77
C LEU A 291 13.37 25.06 -9.57
N SER A 292 13.82 25.65 -10.67
CA SER A 292 12.92 26.26 -11.66
C SER A 292 12.13 25.19 -12.41
N VAL A 293 11.03 25.56 -13.04
CA VAL A 293 10.23 24.67 -13.89
C VAL A 293 11.06 23.95 -14.95
N GLY A 294 12.03 24.66 -15.54
CA GLY A 294 12.93 24.10 -16.55
C GLY A 294 13.87 23.05 -15.96
N GLU A 295 14.49 23.35 -14.81
CA GLU A 295 15.38 22.43 -14.10
C GLU A 295 14.64 21.15 -13.68
N VAL A 296 13.43 21.27 -13.14
CA VAL A 296 12.59 20.09 -12.81
C VAL A 296 12.33 19.25 -14.07
N GLY A 297 12.00 19.88 -15.19
CA GLY A 297 11.78 19.14 -16.44
C GLY A 297 13.03 18.40 -16.90
N TYR A 298 14.20 19.02 -16.84
CA TYR A 298 15.48 18.39 -17.23
C TYR A 298 15.91 17.29 -16.23
N GLU A 299 15.77 17.51 -14.94
CA GLU A 299 16.04 16.52 -13.89
C GLU A 299 15.25 15.22 -14.13
N LEU A 300 14.01 15.36 -14.55
CA LEU A 300 13.16 14.23 -14.90
C LEU A 300 13.34 13.73 -16.35
N GLY A 301 14.39 14.13 -17.07
CA GLY A 301 14.74 13.61 -18.38
C GLY A 301 13.86 14.10 -19.54
N PHE A 302 13.16 15.24 -19.39
CA PHE A 302 12.46 15.86 -20.52
C PHE A 302 13.41 16.70 -21.35
N SER A 303 13.65 16.31 -22.59
CA SER A 303 14.39 17.12 -23.57
C SER A 303 13.58 18.31 -24.10
N ASN A 304 12.25 18.27 -23.98
CA ASN A 304 11.33 19.31 -24.47
C ASN A 304 10.42 19.79 -23.31
N LEU A 305 10.67 21.00 -22.83
CA LEU A 305 9.93 21.61 -21.72
C LEU A 305 8.47 21.92 -22.04
N SER A 306 8.13 22.15 -23.31
CA SER A 306 6.74 22.31 -23.76
C SER A 306 5.98 20.98 -23.65
N HIS A 307 6.65 19.86 -23.92
CA HIS A 307 6.09 18.53 -23.71
C HIS A 307 5.91 18.25 -22.22
N PHE A 308 6.92 18.54 -21.40
CA PHE A 308 6.81 18.45 -19.93
C PHE A 308 5.58 19.22 -19.41
N SER A 309 5.46 20.49 -19.78
CA SER A 309 4.35 21.34 -19.32
C SER A 309 2.98 20.79 -19.70
N ARG A 310 2.80 20.27 -20.91
CA ARG A 310 1.54 19.65 -21.35
C ARG A 310 1.21 18.38 -20.60
N VAL A 311 2.19 17.50 -20.37
CA VAL A 311 1.98 16.25 -19.62
C VAL A 311 1.63 16.55 -18.17
N PHE A 312 2.33 17.51 -17.56
CA PHE A 312 2.06 17.95 -16.18
C PHE A 312 0.66 18.57 -16.04
N GLU A 313 0.29 19.49 -16.97
CA GLU A 313 -1.03 20.12 -16.95
C GLU A 313 -2.16 19.12 -17.17
N LYS A 314 -1.96 18.12 -18.04
CA LYS A 314 -2.92 17.03 -18.21
C LYS A 314 -3.13 16.22 -16.91
N HIS A 315 -2.07 16.10 -16.10
CA HIS A 315 -2.11 15.31 -14.86
C HIS A 315 -2.70 16.08 -13.68
N TYR A 316 -2.34 17.37 -13.52
CA TYR A 316 -2.73 18.18 -12.37
C TYR A 316 -3.77 19.28 -12.67
N GLY A 317 -4.18 19.46 -13.91
CA GLY A 317 -5.11 20.51 -14.31
C GLY A 317 -4.54 21.93 -14.28
N LEU A 318 -3.29 22.09 -13.86
CA LEU A 318 -2.55 23.34 -13.78
C LEU A 318 -1.19 23.20 -14.45
N ASN A 319 -0.73 24.25 -15.15
CA ASN A 319 0.62 24.22 -15.66
C ASN A 319 1.66 24.26 -14.51
N PRO A 320 2.91 23.76 -14.71
CA PRO A 320 3.92 23.66 -13.68
C PRO A 320 4.18 24.96 -12.92
N LYS A 321 4.22 26.11 -13.62
CA LYS A 321 4.46 27.41 -13.01
C LYS A 321 3.34 27.84 -12.08
N ARG A 322 2.07 27.64 -12.45
CA ARG A 322 0.93 27.94 -11.57
C ARG A 322 0.87 26.99 -10.38
N TYR A 323 1.20 25.71 -10.61
CA TYR A 323 1.21 24.70 -9.58
C TYR A 323 2.27 25.00 -8.50
N SER A 324 3.45 25.53 -8.85
CA SER A 324 4.49 25.87 -7.87
C SER A 324 4.08 26.99 -6.89
N TYR A 325 3.11 27.84 -7.27
CA TYR A 325 2.59 28.93 -6.44
C TYR A 325 1.25 28.61 -5.73
N SER A 326 0.59 27.50 -6.07
CA SER A 326 -0.67 27.06 -5.44
C SER A 326 -0.39 26.28 -4.16
#